data_24bac6282a9b8df8150606b969eb7cfa
#
_entry.id   24bac6282a9b8df8150606b969eb7cfa
#
_cell.length_a   1.000
_cell.length_b   1.000
_cell.length_c   1.000
_cell.angle_alpha   90.00
_cell.angle_beta   90.00
_cell.angle_gamma   90.00
#
_symmetry.space_group_name_H-M   'P 1'
#
loop_
_entity.id
_entity.type
_entity.pdbx_description
1 polymer ?
#
loop_
_entity_poly.entity_id
_entity_poly.type
_entity_poly.pdbx_seq_one_letter_code
_entity_poly.pdbx_strand_id
1 'polypeptide(L)'
;VSVTKCAYHNRTAERQLADRALAQVRDIEDLVSLSTADLTPACPYYASRTALSNANVVCLPYNMLLSRDMREALGIDLTDKVIIVDEAHNLIETINELYSAEINVTQIDIATTAITEYLRRYQTQLNGRNLYYVNILAAVLLK
;
A
#
# COMPACT_ATOMS: atom_id res chain seq x y z
N VAL A 1 24.07 -4.93 3.84
CA VAL A 1 23.83 -3.86 2.86
C VAL A 1 23.38 -2.65 3.64
N SER A 2 24.25 -1.60 3.73
CA SER A 2 23.93 -0.33 4.38
C SER A 2 22.81 0.35 3.59
N VAL A 3 21.63 0.41 4.17
CA VAL A 3 20.53 1.20 3.63
C VAL A 3 20.91 2.65 3.82
N THR A 4 21.36 3.31 2.75
CA THR A 4 21.58 4.75 2.73
C THR A 4 20.25 5.43 3.08
N LYS A 5 20.23 6.16 4.22
CA LYS A 5 19.06 6.94 4.62
C LYS A 5 18.74 7.94 3.51
N CYS A 6 17.49 7.98 3.06
CA CYS A 6 17.01 8.97 2.11
C CYS A 6 17.26 10.38 2.70
N ALA A 7 17.89 11.27 1.92
CA ALA A 7 18.22 12.64 2.35
C ALA A 7 16.98 13.49 2.69
N TYR A 8 15.83 13.15 2.11
CA TYR A 8 14.55 13.82 2.34
C TYR A 8 13.78 13.30 3.56
N HIS A 9 14.23 12.20 4.17
CA HIS A 9 13.53 11.61 5.31
C HIS A 9 13.97 12.25 6.63
N ASN A 10 13.27 13.33 7.00
CA ASN A 10 13.43 14.04 8.26
C ASN A 10 12.05 14.36 8.85
N ARG A 11 11.67 13.68 9.92
CA ARG A 11 10.33 13.81 10.54
C ARG A 11 9.99 15.24 10.97
N THR A 12 10.95 16.02 11.42
CA THR A 12 10.71 17.42 11.82
C THR A 12 10.44 18.28 10.59
N ALA A 13 11.25 18.16 9.56
CA ALA A 13 11.04 18.88 8.30
C ALA A 13 9.75 18.43 7.58
N GLU A 14 9.40 17.16 7.64
CA GLU A 14 8.15 16.62 7.09
C GLU A 14 6.91 17.22 7.80
N ARG A 15 6.94 17.39 9.12
CA ARG A 15 5.86 18.06 9.86
C ARG A 15 5.74 19.55 9.50
N GLN A 16 6.87 20.25 9.43
CA GLN A 16 6.88 21.66 9.01
C GLN A 16 6.36 21.83 7.59
N LEU A 17 6.73 20.94 6.68
CA LEU A 17 6.20 20.92 5.32
C LEU A 17 4.68 20.61 5.31
N ALA A 18 4.21 19.70 6.15
CA ALA A 18 2.79 19.38 6.29
C ALA A 18 1.98 20.60 6.77
N ASP A 19 2.46 21.32 7.79
CA ASP A 19 1.83 22.53 8.29
C ASP A 19 1.77 23.64 7.22
N ARG A 20 2.83 23.79 6.44
CA ARG A 20 2.88 24.73 5.31
C ARG A 20 1.96 24.32 4.16
N ALA A 21 1.83 23.01 3.90
CA ALA A 21 0.91 22.49 2.90
C ALA A 21 -0.56 22.78 3.25
N LEU A 22 -0.90 22.71 4.55
CA LEU A 22 -2.26 22.99 5.04
C LEU A 22 -2.60 24.50 5.12
N ALA A 23 -1.60 25.37 5.10
CA ALA A 23 -1.82 26.82 5.20
C ALA A 23 -2.49 27.45 3.98
N GLN A 24 -2.44 26.78 2.82
CA GLN A 24 -3.02 27.24 1.56
C GLN A 24 -3.44 26.03 0.71
N VAL A 25 -4.39 26.25 -0.22
CA VAL A 25 -4.72 25.25 -1.24
C VAL A 25 -3.53 25.09 -2.18
N ARG A 26 -3.03 23.88 -2.32
CA ARG A 26 -1.84 23.55 -3.11
C ARG A 26 -2.05 22.28 -3.91
N ASP A 27 -1.45 22.24 -5.08
CA ASP A 27 -1.34 21.02 -5.86
C ASP A 27 -0.04 20.24 -5.54
N ILE A 28 0.16 19.15 -6.26
CA ILE A 28 1.32 18.27 -6.09
C ILE A 28 2.63 18.99 -6.45
N GLU A 29 2.62 19.80 -7.49
CA GLU A 29 3.77 20.55 -7.98
C GLU A 29 4.21 21.62 -6.98
N ASP A 30 3.25 22.32 -6.41
CA ASP A 30 3.48 23.28 -5.33
C ASP A 30 4.11 22.60 -4.10
N LEU A 31 3.59 21.45 -3.70
CA LEU A 31 4.12 20.70 -2.56
C LEU A 31 5.56 20.22 -2.81
N VAL A 32 5.86 19.75 -4.01
CA VAL A 32 7.21 19.35 -4.41
C VAL A 32 8.16 20.57 -4.40
N SER A 33 7.71 21.70 -4.93
CA SER A 33 8.49 22.94 -4.93
C SER A 33 8.81 23.42 -3.51
N LEU A 34 7.84 23.38 -2.61
CA LEU A 34 8.02 23.69 -1.20
C LEU A 34 8.99 22.73 -0.50
N SER A 35 9.02 21.48 -0.88
CA SER A 35 9.84 20.44 -0.27
C SER A 35 11.34 20.68 -0.43
N THR A 36 11.71 21.43 -1.45
CA THR A 36 13.10 21.74 -1.83
C THR A 36 13.49 23.19 -1.58
N ALA A 37 12.54 24.04 -1.19
CA ALA A 37 12.76 25.48 -0.99
C ALA A 37 13.62 25.81 0.24
N ASP A 38 13.66 24.96 1.23
CA ASP A 38 14.40 25.18 2.47
C ASP A 38 15.77 24.49 2.48
N LEU A 39 16.65 24.92 3.38
CA LEU A 39 17.98 24.33 3.57
C LEU A 39 17.93 22.87 4.03
N THR A 40 16.81 22.44 4.61
CA THR A 40 16.52 21.05 5.00
C THR A 40 15.40 20.50 4.14
N PRO A 41 15.70 19.79 3.05
CA PRO A 41 14.67 19.22 2.20
C PRO A 41 13.84 18.18 2.97
N ALA A 42 12.54 18.16 2.71
CA ALA A 42 11.59 17.24 3.33
C ALA A 42 10.89 16.38 2.27
N CYS A 43 10.54 15.14 2.63
CA CYS A 43 9.82 14.28 1.70
C CYS A 43 8.36 14.71 1.53
N PRO A 44 7.93 15.16 0.35
CA PRO A 44 6.54 15.59 0.13
C PRO A 44 5.55 14.45 0.29
N TYR A 45 5.96 13.21 0.00
CA TYR A 45 5.16 12.01 0.19
C TYR A 45 4.82 11.76 1.66
N TYR A 46 5.78 11.87 2.59
CA TYR A 46 5.51 11.70 4.01
C TYR A 46 4.85 12.94 4.63
N ALA A 47 5.18 14.13 4.14
CA ALA A 47 4.53 15.36 4.57
C ALA A 47 3.03 15.37 4.23
N SER A 48 2.63 14.98 3.01
CA SER A 48 1.22 14.89 2.64
C SER A 48 0.45 13.89 3.51
N ARG A 49 1.05 12.76 3.87
CA ARG A 49 0.43 11.80 4.79
C ARG A 49 0.31 12.33 6.21
N THR A 50 1.30 13.06 6.68
CA THR A 50 1.24 13.74 7.99
C THR A 50 0.13 14.79 8.04
N ALA A 51 -0.14 15.46 6.92
CA ALA A 51 -1.18 16.48 6.79
C ALA A 51 -2.61 15.90 6.81
N LEU A 52 -2.81 14.63 6.45
CA LEU A 52 -4.15 14.02 6.28
C LEU A 52 -5.07 14.23 7.50
N SER A 53 -4.55 14.06 8.71
CA SER A 53 -5.35 14.15 9.93
C SER A 53 -5.93 15.54 10.20
N ASN A 54 -5.32 16.59 9.63
CA ASN A 54 -5.70 17.99 9.83
C ASN A 54 -6.31 18.63 8.56
N ALA A 55 -6.42 17.87 7.47
CA ALA A 55 -6.99 18.37 6.23
C ALA A 55 -8.52 18.38 6.28
N ASN A 56 -9.15 19.47 5.80
CA ASN A 56 -10.60 19.56 5.64
C ASN A 56 -11.09 18.84 4.38
N VAL A 57 -10.28 18.81 3.33
CA VAL A 57 -10.54 18.13 2.07
C VAL A 57 -9.33 17.28 1.71
N VAL A 58 -9.58 16.04 1.32
CA VAL A 58 -8.54 15.09 0.91
C VAL A 58 -8.92 14.52 -0.45
N CYS A 59 -8.07 14.72 -1.45
CA CYS A 59 -8.21 14.11 -2.76
C CYS A 59 -7.32 12.88 -2.86
N LEU A 60 -7.91 11.74 -3.22
CA LEU A 60 -7.18 10.47 -3.34
C LEU A 60 -7.78 9.56 -4.42
N PRO A 61 -6.98 8.66 -4.97
CA PRO A 61 -7.46 7.66 -5.92
C PRO A 61 -8.45 6.68 -5.29
N TYR A 62 -9.35 6.10 -6.10
CA TYR A 62 -10.36 5.14 -5.66
C TYR A 62 -9.78 3.94 -4.89
N ASN A 63 -8.68 3.37 -5.37
CA ASN A 63 -8.03 2.24 -4.73
C ASN A 63 -7.62 2.51 -3.28
N MET A 64 -7.18 3.73 -2.97
CA MET A 64 -6.84 4.14 -1.60
C MET A 64 -8.08 4.29 -0.73
N LEU A 65 -9.20 4.75 -1.30
CA LEU A 65 -10.46 4.92 -0.59
C LEU A 65 -11.17 3.58 -0.38
N LEU A 66 -11.20 2.72 -1.40
CA LEU A 66 -11.96 1.46 -1.38
C LEU A 66 -11.24 0.35 -0.61
N SER A 67 -9.91 0.29 -0.68
CA SER A 67 -9.12 -0.69 0.05
C SER A 67 -9.08 -0.37 1.54
N ARG A 68 -9.58 -1.30 2.37
CA ARG A 68 -9.51 -1.18 3.83
C ARG A 68 -8.08 -1.08 4.33
N ASP A 69 -7.21 -1.95 3.83
CA ASP A 69 -5.80 -2.01 4.26
C ASP A 69 -5.06 -0.70 3.93
N MET A 70 -5.37 -0.09 2.78
CA MET A 70 -4.80 1.21 2.41
C MET A 70 -5.29 2.33 3.31
N ARG A 71 -6.59 2.35 3.66
CA ARG A 71 -7.13 3.35 4.60
C ARG A 71 -6.49 3.22 5.98
N GLU A 72 -6.40 2.01 6.51
CA GLU A 72 -5.75 1.74 7.80
C GLU A 72 -4.28 2.15 7.79
N ALA A 73 -3.53 1.82 6.73
CA ALA A 73 -2.13 2.21 6.58
C ALA A 73 -1.91 3.73 6.49
N LEU A 74 -2.89 4.46 5.94
CA LEU A 74 -2.85 5.93 5.82
C LEU A 74 -3.48 6.64 7.01
N GLY A 75 -4.13 5.94 7.93
CA GLY A 75 -4.87 6.51 9.04
C GLY A 75 -6.12 7.27 8.60
N ILE A 76 -6.75 6.87 7.48
CA ILE A 76 -7.96 7.49 6.96
C ILE A 76 -9.17 6.87 7.65
N ASP A 77 -9.85 7.68 8.47
CA ASP A 77 -11.15 7.35 9.05
C ASP A 77 -12.26 8.02 8.24
N LEU A 78 -13.24 7.22 7.83
CA LEU A 78 -14.40 7.67 7.05
C LEU A 78 -15.62 8.00 7.93
N THR A 79 -15.54 7.83 9.23
CA THR A 79 -16.63 8.10 10.15
C THR A 79 -17.01 9.60 10.07
N ASP A 80 -18.29 9.87 9.87
CA ASP A 80 -18.84 11.22 9.75
C ASP A 80 -18.20 12.09 8.63
N LYS A 81 -17.70 11.44 7.57
CA LYS A 81 -17.11 12.12 6.41
C LYS A 81 -18.07 12.09 5.21
N VAL A 82 -18.03 13.17 4.44
CA VAL A 82 -18.70 13.23 3.14
C VAL A 82 -17.73 12.74 2.08
N ILE A 83 -18.16 11.75 1.29
CA ILE A 83 -17.36 11.21 0.18
C ILE A 83 -17.96 11.72 -1.11
N ILE A 84 -17.14 12.40 -1.91
CA ILE A 84 -17.50 12.88 -3.24
C ILE A 84 -16.70 12.02 -4.24
N VAL A 85 -17.42 11.35 -5.12
CA VAL A 85 -16.80 10.48 -6.14
C VAL A 85 -16.94 11.16 -7.49
N ASP A 86 -15.81 11.57 -8.05
CA ASP A 86 -15.73 12.08 -9.42
C ASP A 86 -15.57 10.91 -10.39
N GLU A 87 -16.12 11.05 -11.61
CA GLU A 87 -16.06 10.03 -12.67
C GLU A 87 -16.51 8.63 -12.15
N ALA A 88 -17.63 8.58 -11.43
CA ALA A 88 -18.13 7.40 -10.73
C ALA A 88 -18.30 6.13 -11.63
N HIS A 89 -18.30 6.29 -12.94
CA HIS A 89 -18.36 5.17 -13.89
C HIS A 89 -17.17 4.20 -13.74
N ASN A 90 -16.01 4.68 -13.29
CA ASN A 90 -14.82 3.87 -13.05
C ASN A 90 -14.84 3.10 -11.73
N LEU A 91 -15.81 3.40 -10.84
CA LEU A 91 -15.86 2.85 -9.49
C LEU A 91 -16.05 1.32 -9.48
N ILE A 92 -16.95 0.81 -10.32
CA ILE A 92 -17.25 -0.62 -10.40
C ILE A 92 -16.04 -1.40 -10.90
N GLU A 93 -15.35 -0.88 -11.92
CA GLU A 93 -14.15 -1.50 -12.47
C GLU A 93 -13.03 -1.55 -11.41
N THR A 94 -12.79 -0.44 -10.73
CA THR A 94 -11.81 -0.38 -9.62
C THR A 94 -12.13 -1.36 -8.49
N ILE A 95 -13.42 -1.53 -8.12
CA ILE A 95 -13.82 -2.52 -7.10
C ILE A 95 -13.51 -3.93 -7.60
N ASN A 96 -13.84 -4.24 -8.84
CA ASN A 96 -13.56 -5.55 -9.42
C ASN A 96 -12.05 -5.83 -9.44
N GLU A 97 -11.23 -4.88 -9.87
CA GLU A 97 -9.77 -5.02 -9.88
C GLU A 97 -9.19 -5.25 -8.48
N LEU A 98 -9.67 -4.51 -7.47
CA LEU A 98 -9.19 -4.62 -6.09
C LEU A 98 -9.48 -5.97 -5.45
N TYR A 99 -10.60 -6.60 -5.81
CA TYR A 99 -11.06 -7.84 -5.19
C TYR A 99 -10.99 -9.06 -6.12
N SER A 100 -10.39 -8.90 -7.30
CA SER A 100 -10.12 -9.98 -8.23
C SER A 100 -8.65 -10.38 -8.19
N ALA A 101 -8.39 -11.64 -8.42
CA ALA A 101 -7.04 -12.16 -8.60
C ALA A 101 -7.01 -13.03 -9.85
N GLU A 102 -5.98 -12.85 -10.67
CA GLU A 102 -5.72 -13.68 -11.83
C GLU A 102 -4.56 -14.62 -11.55
N ILE A 103 -4.76 -15.89 -11.84
CA ILE A 103 -3.73 -16.92 -11.73
C ILE A 103 -3.59 -17.58 -13.10
N ASN A 104 -2.43 -17.51 -13.71
CA ASN A 104 -2.14 -18.19 -14.96
C ASN A 104 -1.53 -19.58 -14.73
N VAL A 105 -1.60 -20.43 -15.75
CA VAL A 105 -1.11 -21.81 -15.69
C VAL A 105 0.37 -21.87 -15.31
N THR A 106 1.19 -20.98 -15.83
CA THR A 106 2.62 -20.93 -15.52
C THR A 106 2.88 -20.66 -14.02
N GLN A 107 2.06 -19.81 -13.40
CA GLN A 107 2.17 -19.55 -11.96
C GLN A 107 1.77 -20.78 -11.14
N ILE A 108 0.77 -21.54 -11.59
CA ILE A 108 0.37 -22.80 -10.95
C ILE A 108 1.51 -23.82 -11.06
N ASP A 109 2.11 -23.98 -12.23
CA ASP A 109 3.22 -24.90 -12.45
C ASP A 109 4.44 -24.56 -11.59
N ILE A 110 4.80 -23.27 -11.51
CA ILE A 110 5.89 -22.81 -10.65
C ILE A 110 5.57 -23.09 -9.18
N ALA A 111 4.36 -22.77 -8.72
CA ALA A 111 3.94 -23.00 -7.34
C ALA A 111 3.94 -24.51 -7.00
N THR A 112 3.43 -25.34 -7.90
CA THR A 112 3.41 -26.81 -7.75
C THR A 112 4.82 -27.38 -7.64
N THR A 113 5.72 -26.94 -8.51
CA THR A 113 7.13 -27.34 -8.48
C THR A 113 7.80 -26.93 -7.18
N ALA A 114 7.61 -25.68 -6.77
CA ALA A 114 8.19 -25.14 -5.54
C ALA A 114 7.69 -25.88 -4.27
N ILE A 115 6.39 -26.17 -4.18
CA ILE A 115 5.80 -26.90 -3.04
C ILE A 115 6.29 -28.34 -3.01
N THR A 116 6.36 -29.01 -4.16
CA THR A 116 6.85 -30.39 -4.25
C THR A 116 8.32 -30.48 -3.81
N GLU A 117 9.16 -29.54 -4.26
CA GLU A 117 10.56 -29.48 -3.87
C GLU A 117 10.72 -29.11 -2.38
N TYR A 118 9.88 -28.23 -1.86
CA TYR A 118 9.84 -27.88 -0.44
C TYR A 118 9.51 -29.10 0.42
N LEU A 119 8.47 -29.85 0.07
CA LEU A 119 8.11 -31.09 0.77
C LEU A 119 9.25 -32.10 0.71
N ARG A 120 9.86 -32.33 -0.47
CA ARG A 120 10.99 -33.24 -0.61
C ARG A 120 12.16 -32.92 0.32
N ARG A 121 12.44 -31.63 0.54
CA ARG A 121 13.56 -31.18 1.39
C ARG A 121 13.25 -31.15 2.88
N TYR A 122 12.03 -30.74 3.23
CA TYR A 122 11.72 -30.32 4.60
C TYR A 122 10.60 -31.12 5.29
N GLN A 123 9.99 -32.12 4.65
CA GLN A 123 8.88 -32.89 5.24
C GLN A 123 9.19 -33.49 6.60
N THR A 124 10.44 -33.89 6.86
CA THR A 124 10.87 -34.45 8.14
C THR A 124 11.12 -33.40 9.22
N GLN A 125 11.23 -32.14 8.85
CA GLN A 125 11.46 -31.01 9.76
C GLN A 125 10.16 -30.28 10.11
N LEU A 126 9.09 -30.52 9.34
CA LEU A 126 7.79 -29.92 9.58
C LEU A 126 7.08 -30.64 10.72
N ASN A 127 6.43 -29.85 11.60
CA ASN A 127 5.50 -30.45 12.56
C ASN A 127 4.27 -31.02 11.82
N GLY A 128 3.59 -31.98 12.44
CA GLY A 128 2.49 -32.70 11.81
C GLY A 128 1.37 -31.81 11.28
N ARG A 129 1.07 -30.68 11.97
CA ARG A 129 0.04 -29.72 11.53
C ARG A 129 0.46 -28.98 10.27
N ASN A 130 1.67 -28.48 10.20
CA ASN A 130 2.18 -27.77 9.04
C ASN A 130 2.33 -28.72 7.84
N LEU A 131 2.82 -29.92 8.06
CA LEU A 131 2.92 -30.95 7.02
C LEU A 131 1.54 -31.27 6.42
N TYR A 132 0.51 -31.40 7.25
CA TYR A 132 -0.86 -31.61 6.80
C TYR A 132 -1.36 -30.50 5.86
N TYR A 133 -1.19 -29.22 6.26
CA TYR A 133 -1.64 -28.09 5.43
C TYR A 133 -0.85 -27.95 4.12
N VAL A 134 0.46 -28.17 4.14
CA VAL A 134 1.28 -28.11 2.92
C VAL A 134 0.92 -29.24 1.96
N ASN A 135 0.60 -30.43 2.45
CA ASN A 135 0.10 -31.53 1.61
C ASN A 135 -1.29 -31.22 1.00
N ILE A 136 -2.20 -30.59 1.75
CA ILE A 136 -3.48 -30.13 1.19
C ILE A 136 -3.24 -29.14 0.06
N LEU A 137 -2.38 -28.14 0.28
CA LEU A 137 -2.06 -27.14 -0.72
C LEU A 137 -1.46 -27.78 -1.99
N ALA A 138 -0.53 -28.71 -1.82
CA ALA A 138 0.03 -29.47 -2.94
C ALA A 138 -1.04 -30.27 -3.70
N ALA A 139 -1.96 -30.92 -2.97
CA ALA A 139 -3.04 -31.70 -3.59
C ALA A 139 -4.06 -30.82 -4.35
N VAL A 140 -4.26 -29.57 -3.93
CA VAL A 140 -5.14 -28.61 -4.63
C VAL A 140 -4.49 -28.13 -5.92
N LEU A 141 -3.17 -27.85 -5.92
CA LEU A 141 -2.45 -27.37 -7.10
C LEU A 141 -2.22 -28.44 -8.15
N LEU A 142 -2.24 -29.73 -7.78
CA LEU A 142 -2.04 -30.87 -8.69
C LEU A 142 -3.36 -31.35 -9.36
N LYS A 143 -4.51 -30.75 -9.05
CA LYS A 143 -5.81 -31.03 -9.68
C LYS A 143 -6.11 -30.08 -10.82
#